data_7501c98ad4a1ace9e3f3b637970bb4a2
#
_entry.id   7501c98ad4a1ace9e3f3b637970bb4a2
#
_cell.length_a   1.000
_cell.length_b   1.000
_cell.length_c   1.000
_cell.angle_alpha   90.00
_cell.angle_beta   90.00
_cell.angle_gamma   90.00
#
_symmetry.space_group_name_H-M   'P 1'
#
loop_
_entity.id
_entity.type
_entity.pdbx_description
1 polymer ?
#
loop_
_entity_poly.entity_id
_entity_poly.type
_entity_poly.pdbx_seq_one_letter_code
_entity_poly.pdbx_strand_id
1 'polypeptide(L)'
;MADEVTLRPNGGWDPRILVCACGDLVDVFVVLTERYAVIVDTLINRATASALLAIAREHGGRRQLLAINTHADWDHAWGNHALAGAGAPEQVPIIASRRCAQRLRARETRAELAAKRAAEPGRFDDVLLTAPTLLFDETLAIVGGDLTLQLFATPGHTADHISVFIPQIGTLLAGDAAELPFPFAASAAALPQLRQSLERMQALDPAAALFCHAPVAAGPEVLKQNRAYFDTLEHHCRAALAAGAPARPPAGADLEALVGFPYALAVPIDMDADALAGFYRPGHQAAIRMMLEHLGGGQP
;
A
#
# COMPACT_ATOMS: atom_id res chain seq x y z
N MET A 1 -19.48 3.45 -10.10
CA MET A 1 -18.76 4.34 -11.05
C MET A 1 -17.72 3.49 -11.73
N ALA A 2 -17.40 3.72 -13.00
CA ALA A 2 -16.32 2.99 -13.66
C ALA A 2 -14.99 3.39 -12.97
N ASP A 3 -14.07 2.41 -12.82
CA ASP A 3 -12.72 2.64 -12.30
C ASP A 3 -11.91 3.44 -13.34
N GLU A 4 -12.17 4.74 -13.46
CA GLU A 4 -11.50 5.63 -14.40
C GLU A 4 -10.11 5.98 -13.86
N VAL A 5 -9.10 5.88 -14.75
CA VAL A 5 -7.72 6.26 -14.42
C VAL A 5 -7.43 7.64 -14.98
N THR A 6 -7.06 8.57 -14.12
CA THR A 6 -6.77 9.96 -14.47
C THR A 6 -5.45 10.42 -13.89
N LEU A 7 -4.81 11.40 -14.54
CA LEU A 7 -3.67 12.10 -13.96
C LEU A 7 -4.16 13.13 -12.94
N ARG A 8 -3.60 13.06 -11.73
CA ARG A 8 -3.76 14.12 -10.71
C ARG A 8 -2.54 15.05 -10.70
N PRO A 9 -2.71 16.32 -10.30
CA PRO A 9 -1.58 17.17 -9.95
C PRO A 9 -0.73 16.48 -8.88
N ASN A 10 0.60 16.47 -9.05
CA ASN A 10 1.51 15.78 -8.12
C ASN A 10 1.85 16.58 -6.85
N GLY A 11 1.08 17.62 -6.52
CA GLY A 11 1.28 18.40 -5.31
C GLY A 11 2.50 19.33 -5.33
N GLY A 12 3.13 19.53 -6.50
CA GLY A 12 4.34 20.35 -6.63
C GLY A 12 5.64 19.59 -6.34
N TRP A 13 5.59 18.26 -6.16
CA TRP A 13 6.77 17.39 -6.09
C TRP A 13 7.53 17.33 -7.43
N ASP A 14 8.57 16.52 -7.51
CA ASP A 14 9.36 16.42 -8.74
C ASP A 14 8.49 16.08 -9.97
N PRO A 15 8.56 16.82 -11.08
CA PRO A 15 7.68 16.64 -12.25
C PRO A 15 7.90 15.32 -12.98
N ARG A 16 8.96 14.57 -12.66
CA ARG A 16 9.19 13.21 -13.17
C ARG A 16 8.33 12.15 -12.47
N ILE A 17 7.60 12.51 -11.41
CA ILE A 17 6.63 11.65 -10.74
C ILE A 17 5.23 12.01 -11.23
N LEU A 18 4.60 11.13 -11.98
CA LEU A 18 3.19 11.24 -12.35
C LEU A 18 2.34 10.52 -11.32
N VAL A 19 1.26 11.13 -10.88
CA VAL A 19 0.26 10.52 -10.01
C VAL A 19 -0.93 10.09 -10.84
N CYS A 20 -1.21 8.81 -10.88
CA CYS A 20 -2.29 8.18 -11.63
C CYS A 20 -3.34 7.67 -10.65
N ALA A 21 -4.49 8.33 -10.61
CA ALA A 21 -5.58 7.99 -9.71
C ALA A 21 -6.56 7.01 -10.36
N CYS A 22 -6.93 5.96 -9.65
CA CYS A 22 -8.07 5.12 -10.00
C CYS A 22 -9.30 5.56 -9.17
N GLY A 23 -10.00 6.57 -9.66
CA GLY A 23 -11.06 7.22 -8.90
C GLY A 23 -10.57 7.76 -7.55
N ASP A 24 -11.31 7.47 -6.49
CA ASP A 24 -10.91 7.77 -5.10
C ASP A 24 -10.39 6.52 -4.37
N LEU A 25 -10.12 5.44 -5.12
CA LEU A 25 -9.76 4.16 -4.54
C LEU A 25 -8.26 4.10 -4.19
N VAL A 26 -7.40 4.37 -5.18
CA VAL A 26 -5.95 4.19 -5.05
C VAL A 26 -5.21 5.11 -6.02
N ASP A 27 -4.14 5.71 -5.54
CA ASP A 27 -3.16 6.41 -6.36
C ASP A 27 -1.95 5.49 -6.63
N VAL A 28 -1.52 5.43 -7.88
CA VAL A 28 -0.31 4.73 -8.31
C VAL A 28 0.59 5.69 -9.08
N PHE A 29 1.85 5.32 -9.31
CA PHE A 29 2.83 6.29 -9.77
C PHE A 29 3.53 5.84 -11.06
N VAL A 30 3.90 6.81 -11.90
CA VAL A 30 4.85 6.59 -13.01
C VAL A 30 6.06 7.49 -12.79
N VAL A 31 7.23 6.85 -12.67
CA VAL A 31 8.51 7.55 -12.50
C VAL A 31 9.23 7.62 -13.83
N LEU A 32 9.47 8.84 -14.31
CA LEU A 32 10.18 9.09 -15.57
C LEU A 32 11.66 9.32 -15.28
N THR A 33 12.50 8.39 -15.72
CA THR A 33 13.97 8.53 -15.68
C THR A 33 14.51 8.79 -17.10
N GLU A 34 15.81 9.00 -17.25
CA GLU A 34 16.39 9.11 -18.61
C GLU A 34 16.12 7.84 -19.45
N ARG A 35 16.24 6.65 -18.85
CA ARG A 35 16.19 5.35 -19.54
C ARG A 35 14.81 4.71 -19.53
N TYR A 36 14.08 4.88 -18.43
CA TYR A 36 12.87 4.12 -18.14
C TYR A 36 11.68 5.02 -17.84
N ALA A 37 10.49 4.55 -18.20
CA ALA A 37 9.25 4.95 -17.56
C ALA A 37 8.80 3.78 -16.66
N VAL A 38 8.85 3.98 -15.35
CA VAL A 38 8.64 2.94 -14.37
C VAL A 38 7.25 3.09 -13.75
N ILE A 39 6.37 2.14 -14.02
CA ILE A 39 5.03 2.04 -13.44
C ILE A 39 5.18 1.41 -12.05
N VAL A 40 4.74 2.08 -11.00
CA VAL A 40 4.70 1.54 -9.63
C VAL A 40 3.25 1.22 -9.31
N ASP A 41 2.97 -0.07 -9.23
CA ASP A 41 1.68 -0.77 -9.19
C ASP A 41 0.86 -0.69 -10.49
N THR A 42 0.01 -1.70 -10.68
CA THR A 42 -0.66 -1.95 -11.97
C THR A 42 -2.19 -1.88 -11.87
N LEU A 43 -2.70 -1.45 -10.71
CA LEU A 43 -4.13 -1.31 -10.46
C LEU A 43 -4.91 -2.65 -10.49
N ILE A 44 -6.21 -2.56 -10.76
CA ILE A 44 -7.25 -3.53 -10.40
C ILE A 44 -7.44 -4.63 -11.45
N ASN A 45 -7.54 -4.22 -12.74
CA ASN A 45 -7.99 -5.08 -13.84
C ASN A 45 -7.34 -4.64 -15.17
N ARG A 46 -7.74 -5.30 -16.27
CA ARG A 46 -7.20 -4.99 -17.60
C ARG A 46 -7.48 -3.56 -18.03
N ALA A 47 -8.69 -3.05 -17.80
CA ALA A 47 -9.08 -1.73 -18.26
C ALA A 47 -8.26 -0.64 -17.56
N THR A 48 -8.13 -0.69 -16.23
CA THR A 48 -7.37 0.29 -15.45
C THR A 48 -5.87 0.21 -15.76
N ALA A 49 -5.31 -1.00 -15.85
CA ALA A 49 -3.90 -1.19 -16.19
C ALA A 49 -3.58 -0.75 -17.63
N SER A 50 -4.50 -0.95 -18.58
CA SER A 50 -4.31 -0.48 -19.97
C SER A 50 -4.35 1.05 -20.07
N ALA A 51 -5.23 1.71 -19.31
CA ALA A 51 -5.27 3.17 -19.22
C ALA A 51 -3.97 3.72 -18.60
N LEU A 52 -3.50 3.11 -17.51
CA LEU A 52 -2.22 3.45 -16.88
C LEU A 52 -1.03 3.26 -17.84
N LEU A 53 -1.01 2.16 -18.60
CA LEU A 53 0.01 1.89 -19.62
C LEU A 53 0.01 2.96 -20.72
N ALA A 54 -1.17 3.42 -21.16
CA ALA A 54 -1.30 4.50 -22.13
C ALA A 54 -0.70 5.81 -21.61
N ILE A 55 -1.01 6.19 -20.36
CA ILE A 55 -0.42 7.36 -19.69
C ILE A 55 1.11 7.22 -19.61
N ALA A 56 1.62 6.06 -19.19
CA ALA A 56 3.06 5.82 -19.10
C ALA A 56 3.74 5.92 -20.47
N ARG A 57 3.10 5.51 -21.55
CA ARG A 57 3.62 5.64 -22.92
C ARG A 57 3.56 7.07 -23.42
N GLU A 58 2.48 7.79 -23.20
CA GLU A 58 2.32 9.19 -23.60
C GLU A 58 3.42 10.06 -22.99
N HIS A 59 3.63 9.96 -21.69
CA HIS A 59 4.62 10.78 -20.96
C HIS A 59 6.04 10.18 -21.01
N GLY A 60 6.17 8.87 -21.07
CA GLY A 60 7.45 8.17 -21.18
C GLY A 60 8.09 8.24 -22.57
N GLY A 61 7.30 8.45 -23.62
CA GLY A 61 7.78 8.49 -24.99
C GLY A 61 8.45 7.16 -25.40
N ARG A 62 9.71 7.24 -25.87
CA ARG A 62 10.48 6.06 -26.33
C ARG A 62 11.22 5.32 -25.20
N ARG A 63 11.06 5.72 -23.95
CA ARG A 63 11.70 5.05 -22.80
C ARG A 63 11.25 3.61 -22.71
N GLN A 64 12.15 2.75 -22.25
CA GLN A 64 11.77 1.37 -21.94
C GLN A 64 10.81 1.36 -20.75
N LEU A 65 9.71 0.62 -20.86
CA LEU A 65 8.79 0.41 -19.75
C LEU A 65 9.31 -0.66 -18.80
N LEU A 66 9.14 -0.38 -17.52
CA LEU A 66 9.26 -1.33 -16.43
C LEU A 66 8.03 -1.16 -15.53
N ALA A 67 7.64 -2.21 -14.83
CA ALA A 67 6.64 -2.13 -13.78
C ALA A 67 7.22 -2.68 -12.47
N ILE A 68 6.75 -2.15 -11.35
CA ILE A 68 7.05 -2.61 -9.99
C ILE A 68 5.71 -2.93 -9.34
N ASN A 69 5.58 -4.07 -8.64
CA ASN A 69 4.50 -4.24 -7.69
C ASN A 69 5.04 -4.00 -6.28
N THR A 70 4.40 -3.11 -5.53
CA THR A 70 4.70 -2.89 -4.12
C THR A 70 4.32 -4.12 -3.29
N HIS A 71 3.15 -4.70 -3.57
CA HIS A 71 2.65 -5.93 -2.97
C HIS A 71 1.56 -6.58 -3.86
N ALA A 72 0.97 -7.69 -3.39
CA ALA A 72 0.10 -8.52 -4.21
C ALA A 72 -1.40 -8.21 -4.09
N ASP A 73 -1.79 -7.15 -3.38
CA ASP A 73 -3.20 -6.80 -3.18
C ASP A 73 -3.88 -6.43 -4.50
N TRP A 74 -5.19 -6.57 -4.50
CA TRP A 74 -6.04 -6.54 -5.69
C TRP A 74 -6.03 -5.19 -6.41
N ASP A 75 -5.86 -4.10 -5.69
CA ASP A 75 -5.80 -2.73 -6.22
C ASP A 75 -4.38 -2.29 -6.63
N HIS A 76 -3.36 -3.13 -6.39
CA HIS A 76 -1.96 -2.87 -6.71
C HIS A 76 -1.41 -3.77 -7.83
N ALA A 77 -1.76 -5.06 -7.86
CA ALA A 77 -1.07 -6.03 -8.72
C ALA A 77 -1.96 -6.82 -9.67
N TRP A 78 -3.30 -6.72 -9.57
CA TRP A 78 -4.16 -7.56 -10.39
C TRP A 78 -4.30 -7.11 -11.85
N GLY A 79 -3.86 -5.88 -12.18
CA GLY A 79 -3.68 -5.41 -13.55
C GLY A 79 -2.47 -5.98 -14.28
N ASN A 80 -1.58 -6.74 -13.62
CA ASN A 80 -0.35 -7.30 -14.21
C ASN A 80 -0.55 -7.99 -15.55
N HIS A 81 -1.68 -8.66 -15.76
CA HIS A 81 -1.96 -9.40 -16.99
C HIS A 81 -2.11 -8.51 -18.24
N ALA A 82 -2.41 -7.21 -18.05
CA ALA A 82 -2.43 -6.27 -19.16
C ALA A 82 -1.01 -5.87 -19.61
N LEU A 83 -0.02 -6.01 -18.72
CA LEU A 83 1.36 -5.63 -18.97
C LEU A 83 2.24 -6.82 -19.38
N ALA A 84 2.05 -8.00 -18.78
CA ALA A 84 2.95 -9.16 -18.97
C ALA A 84 2.21 -10.49 -19.22
N GLY A 85 0.88 -10.47 -19.31
CA GLY A 85 0.08 -11.66 -19.58
C GLY A 85 0.02 -12.05 -21.05
N ALA A 86 -0.53 -13.22 -21.35
CA ALA A 86 -0.84 -13.62 -22.70
C ALA A 86 -1.85 -12.62 -23.33
N GLY A 87 -1.48 -12.02 -24.46
CA GLY A 87 -2.30 -10.98 -25.12
C GLY A 87 -2.06 -9.56 -24.59
N ALA A 88 -1.06 -9.33 -23.76
CA ALA A 88 -0.58 -7.96 -23.49
C ALA A 88 -0.06 -7.33 -24.82
N PRO A 89 -0.37 -6.06 -25.08
CA PRO A 89 0.05 -5.39 -26.33
C PRO A 89 1.57 -5.29 -26.45
N GLU A 90 2.26 -5.22 -25.33
CA GLU A 90 3.71 -5.34 -25.20
C GLU A 90 4.04 -6.09 -23.90
N GLN A 91 5.20 -6.73 -23.88
CA GLN A 91 5.64 -7.48 -22.69
C GLN A 91 6.49 -6.55 -21.82
N VAL A 92 5.87 -5.97 -20.80
CA VAL A 92 6.55 -5.10 -19.83
C VAL A 92 7.10 -5.97 -18.70
N PRO A 93 8.43 -5.96 -18.41
CA PRO A 93 8.98 -6.66 -17.26
C PRO A 93 8.40 -6.12 -15.95
N ILE A 94 7.90 -7.01 -15.08
CA ILE A 94 7.35 -6.67 -13.77
C ILE A 94 8.33 -7.13 -12.69
N ILE A 95 8.74 -6.20 -11.85
CA ILE A 95 9.69 -6.38 -10.75
C ILE A 95 8.89 -6.42 -9.45
N ALA A 96 9.15 -7.39 -8.58
CA ALA A 96 8.55 -7.43 -7.24
C ALA A 96 9.38 -8.29 -6.28
N SER A 97 9.01 -8.26 -5.00
CA SER A 97 9.55 -9.21 -4.04
C SER A 97 9.20 -10.65 -4.44
N ARG A 98 10.07 -11.60 -4.11
CA ARG A 98 9.76 -13.04 -4.30
C ARG A 98 8.47 -13.43 -3.56
N ARG A 99 8.21 -12.82 -2.41
CA ARG A 99 6.99 -13.04 -1.63
C ARG A 99 5.74 -12.58 -2.36
N CYS A 100 5.79 -11.45 -3.06
CA CYS A 100 4.69 -10.96 -3.91
C CYS A 100 4.36 -11.98 -5.01
N ALA A 101 5.36 -12.50 -5.71
CA ALA A 101 5.16 -13.54 -6.71
C ALA A 101 4.57 -14.84 -6.13
N GLN A 102 4.96 -15.23 -4.92
CA GLN A 102 4.38 -16.37 -4.22
C GLN A 102 2.92 -16.14 -3.85
N ARG A 103 2.61 -14.95 -3.30
CA ARG A 103 1.27 -14.57 -2.89
C ARG A 103 0.30 -14.53 -4.08
N LEU A 104 0.70 -13.93 -5.22
CA LEU A 104 -0.12 -13.93 -6.45
C LEU A 104 -0.41 -15.34 -7.00
N ARG A 105 0.45 -16.33 -6.71
CA ARG A 105 0.23 -17.74 -7.08
C ARG A 105 -0.51 -18.55 -6.02
N ALA A 106 -0.74 -17.98 -4.84
CA ALA A 106 -1.34 -18.67 -3.71
C ALA A 106 -2.80 -19.07 -3.97
N ARG A 107 -3.28 -20.09 -3.25
CA ARG A 107 -4.67 -20.51 -3.32
C ARG A 107 -5.61 -19.45 -2.74
N GLU A 108 -5.15 -18.77 -1.73
CA GLU A 108 -5.86 -17.71 -1.00
C GLU A 108 -6.19 -16.54 -1.94
N THR A 109 -5.23 -16.08 -2.73
CA THR A 109 -5.46 -15.00 -3.72
C THR A 109 -6.42 -15.42 -4.83
N ARG A 110 -6.39 -16.70 -5.26
CA ARG A 110 -7.40 -17.22 -6.19
C ARG A 110 -8.79 -17.28 -5.58
N ALA A 111 -8.89 -17.64 -4.30
CA ALA A 111 -10.16 -17.65 -3.58
C ALA A 111 -10.70 -16.22 -3.39
N GLU A 112 -9.83 -15.27 -3.08
CA GLU A 112 -10.17 -13.85 -3.00
C GLU A 112 -10.71 -13.32 -4.34
N LEU A 113 -10.02 -13.60 -5.46
CA LEU A 113 -10.49 -13.23 -6.79
C LEU A 113 -11.87 -13.82 -7.10
N ALA A 114 -12.11 -15.08 -6.74
CA ALA A 114 -13.42 -15.70 -6.94
C ALA A 114 -14.50 -15.01 -6.10
N ALA A 115 -14.21 -14.65 -4.86
CA ALA A 115 -15.13 -13.91 -3.98
C ALA A 115 -15.43 -12.49 -4.54
N LYS A 116 -14.40 -11.76 -4.99
CA LYS A 116 -14.58 -10.42 -5.58
C LYS A 116 -15.39 -10.47 -6.90
N ARG A 117 -15.16 -11.45 -7.74
CA ARG A 117 -15.99 -11.67 -8.96
C ARG A 117 -17.48 -11.91 -8.64
N ALA A 118 -17.74 -12.66 -7.56
CA ALA A 118 -19.10 -12.91 -7.12
C ALA A 118 -19.77 -11.66 -6.50
N ALA A 119 -18.99 -10.85 -5.77
CA ALA A 119 -19.48 -9.64 -5.11
C ALA A 119 -19.65 -8.45 -6.07
N GLU A 120 -18.80 -8.33 -7.08
CA GLU A 120 -18.74 -7.20 -8.01
C GLU A 120 -18.67 -7.72 -9.47
N PRO A 121 -19.76 -8.27 -10.01
CA PRO A 121 -19.79 -8.78 -11.39
C PRO A 121 -19.39 -7.71 -12.40
N GLY A 122 -18.55 -8.08 -13.37
CA GLY A 122 -18.04 -7.18 -14.41
C GLY A 122 -16.73 -6.47 -14.05
N ARG A 123 -16.43 -6.25 -12.77
CA ARG A 123 -15.24 -5.49 -12.35
C ARG A 123 -13.95 -6.31 -12.41
N PHE A 124 -14.04 -7.59 -12.04
CA PHE A 124 -12.89 -8.51 -11.94
C PHE A 124 -12.93 -9.69 -12.90
N ASP A 125 -13.93 -9.74 -13.82
CA ASP A 125 -14.18 -10.91 -14.66
C ASP A 125 -13.01 -11.26 -15.59
N ASP A 126 -12.31 -10.24 -16.10
CA ASP A 126 -11.18 -10.37 -17.01
C ASP A 126 -9.82 -10.50 -16.30
N VAL A 127 -9.77 -10.42 -14.96
CA VAL A 127 -8.53 -10.50 -14.20
C VAL A 127 -7.90 -11.90 -14.32
N LEU A 128 -6.65 -11.94 -14.75
CA LEU A 128 -5.82 -13.14 -14.78
C LEU A 128 -4.61 -12.89 -13.86
N LEU A 129 -4.59 -13.51 -12.68
CA LEU A 129 -3.49 -13.38 -11.73
C LEU A 129 -2.16 -13.71 -12.41
N THR A 130 -1.39 -12.67 -12.71
CA THR A 130 -0.12 -12.76 -13.43
C THR A 130 1.02 -12.39 -12.51
N ALA A 131 1.92 -13.32 -12.28
CA ALA A 131 3.03 -13.09 -11.37
C ALA A 131 4.12 -12.22 -12.02
N PRO A 132 4.84 -11.43 -11.20
CA PRO A 132 6.04 -10.69 -11.63
C PRO A 132 7.08 -11.59 -12.30
N THR A 133 7.89 -10.99 -13.19
CA THR A 133 8.88 -11.69 -14.01
C THR A 133 10.31 -11.51 -13.50
N LEU A 134 10.61 -10.42 -12.78
CA LEU A 134 11.90 -10.14 -12.16
C LEU A 134 11.72 -10.08 -10.64
N LEU A 135 12.42 -10.96 -9.93
CA LEU A 135 12.22 -11.16 -8.50
C LEU A 135 13.47 -10.80 -7.70
N PHE A 136 13.27 -10.12 -6.57
CA PHE A 136 14.32 -9.88 -5.59
C PHE A 136 13.82 -10.23 -4.17
N ASP A 137 14.73 -10.27 -3.20
CA ASP A 137 14.37 -10.63 -1.83
C ASP A 137 14.25 -9.40 -0.92
N GLU A 138 15.35 -8.70 -0.63
CA GLU A 138 15.34 -7.61 0.35
C GLU A 138 15.47 -6.20 -0.27
N THR A 139 16.36 -6.05 -1.25
CA THR A 139 16.64 -4.77 -1.90
C THR A 139 16.99 -4.94 -3.36
N LEU A 140 16.65 -3.94 -4.17
CA LEU A 140 17.04 -3.82 -5.57
C LEU A 140 17.24 -2.36 -5.94
N ALA A 141 18.24 -2.04 -6.77
CA ALA A 141 18.41 -0.73 -7.36
C ALA A 141 18.16 -0.77 -8.87
N ILE A 142 17.31 0.14 -9.36
CA ILE A 142 17.09 0.37 -10.80
C ILE A 142 17.77 1.68 -11.15
N VAL A 143 18.87 1.60 -11.92
CA VAL A 143 19.66 2.77 -12.33
C VAL A 143 19.11 3.32 -13.63
N GLY A 144 18.32 4.39 -13.53
CA GLY A 144 17.63 5.02 -14.66
C GLY A 144 18.45 6.08 -15.43
N GLY A 145 19.67 6.35 -15.01
CA GLY A 145 20.52 7.42 -15.55
C GLY A 145 20.56 8.59 -14.56
N ASP A 146 19.61 9.49 -14.65
CA ASP A 146 19.47 10.66 -13.77
C ASP A 146 18.87 10.31 -12.39
N LEU A 147 18.02 9.30 -12.32
CA LEU A 147 17.39 8.80 -11.09
C LEU A 147 17.75 7.32 -10.83
N THR A 148 17.85 6.97 -9.56
CA THR A 148 17.96 5.59 -9.11
C THR A 148 16.78 5.27 -8.20
N LEU A 149 15.99 4.26 -8.56
CA LEU A 149 14.92 3.74 -7.71
C LEU A 149 15.50 2.67 -6.79
N GLN A 150 15.53 2.93 -5.50
CA GLN A 150 15.94 1.97 -4.47
C GLN A 150 14.70 1.28 -3.91
N LEU A 151 14.48 0.01 -4.27
CA LEU A 151 13.42 -0.83 -3.77
C LEU A 151 13.88 -1.53 -2.50
N PHE A 152 13.07 -1.55 -1.46
CA PHE A 152 13.41 -2.20 -0.19
C PHE A 152 12.18 -2.75 0.51
N ALA A 153 12.35 -3.86 1.24
CA ALA A 153 11.27 -4.51 1.97
C ALA A 153 10.74 -3.61 3.09
N THR A 154 9.42 -3.46 3.15
CA THR A 154 8.65 -2.75 4.20
C THR A 154 7.46 -3.60 4.66
N PRO A 155 7.72 -4.81 5.22
CA PRO A 155 6.66 -5.72 5.64
C PRO A 155 5.84 -5.14 6.79
N GLY A 156 4.59 -5.64 6.91
CA GLY A 156 3.70 -5.31 8.02
C GLY A 156 2.27 -5.07 7.58
N HIS A 157 2.03 -4.22 6.58
CA HIS A 157 0.77 -4.17 5.87
C HIS A 157 0.50 -5.55 5.22
N THR A 158 1.42 -5.99 4.42
CA THR A 158 1.53 -7.40 4.01
C THR A 158 2.97 -7.89 4.15
N ALA A 159 3.19 -9.22 4.16
CA ALA A 159 4.53 -9.78 4.31
C ALA A 159 5.42 -9.59 3.08
N ASP A 160 4.84 -9.30 1.93
CA ASP A 160 5.48 -9.12 0.63
C ASP A 160 5.74 -7.66 0.27
N HIS A 161 5.27 -6.71 1.10
CA HIS A 161 5.30 -5.29 0.81
C HIS A 161 6.71 -4.74 0.67
N ILE A 162 6.88 -3.84 -0.31
CA ILE A 162 8.09 -3.05 -0.55
C ILE A 162 7.72 -1.57 -0.75
N SER A 163 8.68 -0.69 -0.47
CA SER A 163 8.61 0.73 -0.82
C SER A 163 9.74 1.10 -1.77
N VAL A 164 9.64 2.27 -2.41
CA VAL A 164 10.63 2.78 -3.35
C VAL A 164 11.14 4.12 -2.89
N PHE A 165 12.46 4.28 -2.73
CA PHE A 165 13.10 5.57 -2.44
C PHE A 165 13.93 6.04 -3.63
N ILE A 166 13.87 7.33 -3.94
CA ILE A 166 14.58 7.98 -5.05
C ILE A 166 15.49 9.05 -4.47
N PRO A 167 16.75 8.73 -4.12
CA PRO A 167 17.64 9.61 -3.35
C PRO A 167 17.91 10.97 -4.00
N GLN A 168 18.02 11.01 -5.34
CA GLN A 168 18.38 12.24 -6.07
C GLN A 168 17.34 13.35 -5.91
N ILE A 169 16.11 13.00 -5.60
CA ILE A 169 14.99 13.93 -5.39
C ILE A 169 14.37 13.79 -4.01
N GLY A 170 14.97 12.97 -3.12
CA GLY A 170 14.51 12.76 -1.76
C GLY A 170 13.07 12.25 -1.69
N THR A 171 12.58 11.52 -2.70
CA THR A 171 11.18 11.10 -2.78
C THR A 171 11.00 9.64 -2.38
N LEU A 172 10.06 9.39 -1.47
CA LEU A 172 9.61 8.07 -1.05
C LEU A 172 8.24 7.77 -1.67
N LEU A 173 8.10 6.61 -2.32
CA LEU A 173 6.81 6.01 -2.66
C LEU A 173 6.58 4.89 -1.64
N ALA A 174 5.68 5.15 -0.69
CA ALA A 174 5.55 4.30 0.51
C ALA A 174 4.67 3.08 0.29
N GLY A 175 3.81 3.07 -0.76
CA GLY A 175 2.74 2.09 -0.89
C GLY A 175 1.79 2.15 0.31
N ASP A 176 1.30 1.01 0.75
CA ASP A 176 0.35 0.86 1.86
C ASP A 176 1.03 0.60 3.21
N ALA A 177 2.38 0.65 3.26
CA ALA A 177 3.08 0.62 4.54
C ALA A 177 2.83 1.89 5.37
N ALA A 178 2.32 2.96 4.74
CA ALA A 178 1.84 4.16 5.39
C ALA A 178 0.67 4.74 4.59
N GLU A 179 -0.35 5.24 5.28
CA GLU A 179 -1.55 5.85 4.68
C GLU A 179 -2.29 6.73 5.69
N LEU A 180 -3.32 7.43 5.26
CA LEU A 180 -4.20 8.20 6.12
C LEU A 180 -5.62 7.61 6.17
N PRO A 181 -6.21 7.57 7.39
CA PRO A 181 -5.71 8.11 8.66
C PRO A 181 -4.64 7.25 9.35
N PHE A 182 -4.55 5.96 9.06
CA PHE A 182 -3.56 5.01 9.60
C PHE A 182 -3.49 3.73 8.75
N PRO A 183 -2.33 3.07 8.65
CA PRO A 183 -2.18 1.85 7.87
C PRO A 183 -2.67 0.61 8.62
N PHE A 184 -3.04 -0.41 7.85
CA PHE A 184 -3.48 -1.70 8.38
C PHE A 184 -2.31 -2.67 8.49
N ALA A 185 -2.25 -3.41 9.60
CA ALA A 185 -1.34 -4.55 9.74
C ALA A 185 -2.05 -5.85 9.33
N ALA A 186 -1.34 -6.77 8.69
CA ALA A 186 -1.90 -8.05 8.26
C ALA A 186 -2.31 -8.97 9.42
N SER A 187 -1.68 -8.82 10.59
CA SER A 187 -1.93 -9.65 11.77
C SER A 187 -1.26 -9.06 13.02
N ALA A 188 -1.58 -9.60 14.20
CA ALA A 188 -0.91 -9.24 15.45
C ALA A 188 0.63 -9.43 15.37
N ALA A 189 1.11 -10.47 14.71
CA ALA A 189 2.54 -10.73 14.49
C ALA A 189 3.20 -9.74 13.51
N ALA A 190 2.42 -9.10 12.63
CA ALA A 190 2.89 -8.12 11.66
C ALA A 190 3.00 -6.69 12.23
N LEU A 191 2.34 -6.38 13.34
CA LEU A 191 2.37 -5.05 13.97
C LEU A 191 3.80 -4.53 14.24
N PRO A 192 4.71 -5.30 14.88
CA PRO A 192 6.08 -4.86 15.07
C PRO A 192 6.83 -4.60 13.76
N GLN A 193 6.55 -5.42 12.73
CA GLN A 193 7.17 -5.28 11.41
C GLN A 193 6.71 -4.00 10.73
N LEU A 194 5.42 -3.67 10.80
CA LEU A 194 4.87 -2.43 10.23
C LEU A 194 5.48 -1.20 10.91
N ARG A 195 5.58 -1.20 12.23
CA ARG A 195 6.23 -0.11 13.00
C ARG A 195 7.70 0.05 12.61
N GLN A 196 8.44 -1.06 12.49
CA GLN A 196 9.83 -1.04 12.03
C GLN A 196 9.96 -0.52 10.59
N SER A 197 9.01 -0.87 9.71
CA SER A 197 8.95 -0.36 8.35
C SER A 197 8.72 1.15 8.31
N LEU A 198 7.81 1.68 9.14
CA LEU A 198 7.58 3.12 9.30
C LEU A 198 8.84 3.84 9.83
N GLU A 199 9.54 3.26 10.82
CA GLU A 199 10.80 3.79 11.35
C GLU A 199 11.89 3.83 10.28
N ARG A 200 12.02 2.76 9.50
CA ARG A 200 12.98 2.68 8.39
C ARG A 200 12.70 3.74 7.32
N MET A 201 11.43 3.89 6.93
CA MET A 201 11.03 4.90 5.95
C MET A 201 11.27 6.33 6.47
N GLN A 202 10.95 6.60 7.72
CA GLN A 202 11.20 7.90 8.35
C GLN A 202 12.70 8.21 8.48
N ALA A 203 13.54 7.20 8.76
CA ALA A 203 14.99 7.36 8.86
C ALA A 203 15.68 7.72 7.53
N LEU A 204 14.99 7.54 6.38
CA LEU A 204 15.48 8.03 5.09
C LEU A 204 15.35 9.55 4.96
N ASP A 205 14.66 10.22 5.90
CA ASP A 205 14.39 11.66 5.91
C ASP A 205 13.91 12.19 4.54
N PRO A 206 12.83 11.63 3.98
CA PRO A 206 12.38 11.99 2.65
C PRO A 206 11.90 13.44 2.61
N ALA A 207 12.31 14.19 1.59
CA ALA A 207 11.82 15.54 1.34
C ALA A 207 10.37 15.52 0.81
N ALA A 208 9.98 14.43 0.14
CA ALA A 208 8.64 14.17 -0.36
C ALA A 208 8.27 12.70 -0.08
N ALA A 209 7.02 12.46 0.28
CA ALA A 209 6.48 11.10 0.40
C ALA A 209 5.09 11.03 -0.22
N LEU A 210 4.87 10.01 -1.02
CA LEU A 210 3.62 9.73 -1.73
C LEU A 210 3.10 8.37 -1.28
N PHE A 211 1.79 8.27 -1.13
CA PHE A 211 1.08 7.14 -0.58
C PHE A 211 -0.05 6.75 -1.52
N CYS A 212 -0.43 5.48 -1.52
CA CYS A 212 -1.50 5.01 -2.40
C CYS A 212 -2.89 5.40 -1.87
N HIS A 213 -3.02 5.57 -0.55
CA HIS A 213 -4.27 5.90 0.13
C HIS A 213 -4.14 7.13 1.05
N ALA A 214 -3.62 8.24 0.49
CA ALA A 214 -3.60 9.53 1.17
C ALA A 214 -3.57 10.66 0.14
N PRO A 215 -3.99 11.88 0.52
CA PRO A 215 -3.87 13.02 -0.38
C PRO A 215 -2.43 13.25 -0.82
N VAL A 216 -2.22 13.53 -2.11
CA VAL A 216 -0.88 13.74 -2.70
C VAL A 216 -0.07 14.81 -1.96
N ALA A 217 -0.74 15.82 -1.40
CA ALA A 217 -0.11 16.92 -0.67
C ALA A 217 0.24 16.58 0.79
N ALA A 218 -0.12 15.39 1.30
CA ALA A 218 0.08 15.03 2.72
C ALA A 218 1.56 14.99 3.12
N GLY A 219 2.44 14.55 2.22
CA GLY A 219 3.89 14.59 2.40
C GLY A 219 4.42 13.66 3.50
N PRO A 220 5.70 13.81 3.88
CA PRO A 220 6.37 12.85 4.79
C PRO A 220 5.86 12.89 6.23
N GLU A 221 5.07 13.88 6.63
CA GLU A 221 4.49 13.97 7.97
C GLU A 221 3.55 12.78 8.27
N VAL A 222 2.95 12.17 7.26
CA VAL A 222 2.13 10.95 7.39
C VAL A 222 2.89 9.83 8.10
N LEU A 223 4.19 9.68 7.85
CA LEU A 223 5.01 8.65 8.51
C LEU A 223 5.04 8.84 10.04
N LYS A 224 5.13 10.10 10.51
CA LYS A 224 5.11 10.42 11.93
C LYS A 224 3.71 10.23 12.52
N GLN A 225 2.66 10.65 11.79
CA GLN A 225 1.27 10.47 12.21
C GLN A 225 0.94 8.98 12.36
N ASN A 226 1.34 8.14 11.42
CA ASN A 226 1.12 6.70 11.49
C ASN A 226 1.86 6.05 12.67
N ARG A 227 3.09 6.48 12.96
CA ARG A 227 3.81 6.00 14.16
C ARG A 227 3.10 6.43 15.44
N ALA A 228 2.72 7.71 15.53
CA ALA A 228 1.99 8.23 16.68
C ALA A 228 0.67 7.50 16.92
N TYR A 229 -0.05 7.12 15.85
CA TYR A 229 -1.23 6.27 15.95
C TYR A 229 -0.92 4.95 16.65
N PHE A 230 0.12 4.22 16.24
CA PHE A 230 0.48 2.94 16.85
C PHE A 230 1.01 3.10 18.27
N ASP A 231 1.72 4.18 18.58
CA ASP A 231 2.20 4.47 19.94
C ASP A 231 1.02 4.76 20.89
N THR A 232 0.03 5.52 20.41
CA THR A 232 -1.22 5.80 21.16
C THR A 232 -2.04 4.52 21.35
N LEU A 233 -2.21 3.73 20.29
CA LEU A 233 -2.91 2.45 20.35
C LEU A 233 -2.27 1.49 21.36
N GLU A 234 -0.94 1.37 21.34
CA GLU A 234 -0.21 0.53 22.28
C GLU A 234 -0.38 1.02 23.72
N HIS A 235 -0.30 2.34 23.96
CA HIS A 235 -0.50 2.94 25.27
C HIS A 235 -1.88 2.56 25.85
N HIS A 236 -2.94 2.77 25.09
CA HIS A 236 -4.32 2.45 25.50
C HIS A 236 -4.53 0.96 25.73
N CYS A 237 -4.01 0.10 24.86
CA CYS A 237 -4.12 -1.35 25.03
C CYS A 237 -3.34 -1.84 26.26
N ARG A 238 -2.14 -1.30 26.55
CA ARG A 238 -1.38 -1.63 27.76
C ARG A 238 -2.14 -1.23 29.03
N ALA A 239 -2.72 -0.02 29.05
CA ALA A 239 -3.51 0.45 30.18
C ALA A 239 -4.75 -0.44 30.41
N ALA A 240 -5.46 -0.83 29.35
CA ALA A 240 -6.61 -1.72 29.44
C ALA A 240 -6.21 -3.11 29.98
N LEU A 241 -5.13 -3.71 29.47
CA LEU A 241 -4.62 -5.00 29.96
C LEU A 241 -4.23 -4.92 31.45
N ALA A 242 -3.57 -3.85 31.86
CA ALA A 242 -3.23 -3.63 33.27
C ALA A 242 -4.47 -3.46 34.18
N ALA A 243 -5.58 -2.95 33.62
CA ALA A 243 -6.88 -2.88 34.29
C ALA A 243 -7.69 -4.18 34.22
N GLY A 244 -7.14 -5.26 33.67
CA GLY A 244 -7.79 -6.58 33.61
C GLY A 244 -8.59 -6.86 32.34
N ALA A 245 -8.45 -6.05 31.30
CA ALA A 245 -9.05 -6.36 29.99
C ALA A 245 -8.45 -7.66 29.43
N PRO A 246 -9.25 -8.51 28.74
CA PRO A 246 -8.72 -9.74 28.15
C PRO A 246 -7.86 -9.44 26.94
N ALA A 247 -6.73 -10.16 26.79
CA ALA A 247 -5.86 -10.08 25.61
C ALA A 247 -6.57 -10.54 24.31
N ARG A 248 -7.59 -11.38 24.46
CA ARG A 248 -8.46 -11.85 23.36
C ARG A 248 -9.92 -11.56 23.70
N PRO A 249 -10.39 -10.32 23.44
CA PRO A 249 -11.77 -9.94 23.69
C PRO A 249 -12.74 -10.81 22.88
N PRO A 250 -13.94 -11.13 23.44
CA PRO A 250 -14.94 -11.91 22.73
C PRO A 250 -15.41 -11.22 21.44
N ALA A 251 -15.99 -11.99 20.52
CA ALA A 251 -16.63 -11.42 19.35
C ALA A 251 -17.78 -10.49 19.79
N GLY A 252 -17.89 -9.32 19.15
CA GLY A 252 -18.90 -8.31 19.46
C GLY A 252 -18.58 -7.40 20.65
N ALA A 253 -17.42 -7.55 21.32
CA ALA A 253 -16.98 -6.58 22.32
C ALA A 253 -16.82 -5.19 21.72
N ASP A 254 -17.25 -4.16 22.46
CA ASP A 254 -16.94 -2.77 22.13
C ASP A 254 -15.46 -2.49 22.45
N LEU A 255 -14.62 -2.66 21.43
CA LEU A 255 -13.17 -2.55 21.58
C LEU A 255 -12.71 -1.12 21.84
N GLU A 256 -13.38 -0.13 21.24
CA GLU A 256 -13.06 1.28 21.46
C GLU A 256 -13.32 1.68 22.92
N ALA A 257 -14.46 1.30 23.47
CA ALA A 257 -14.78 1.52 24.87
C ALA A 257 -13.87 0.71 25.81
N LEU A 258 -13.55 -0.55 25.45
CA LEU A 258 -12.69 -1.43 26.23
C LEU A 258 -11.29 -0.83 26.49
N VAL A 259 -10.69 -0.23 25.47
CA VAL A 259 -9.35 0.37 25.58
C VAL A 259 -9.37 1.89 25.83
N GLY A 260 -10.53 2.54 25.75
CA GLY A 260 -10.67 3.98 25.90
C GLY A 260 -10.03 4.77 24.73
N PHE A 261 -10.00 4.18 23.53
CA PHE A 261 -9.46 4.83 22.34
C PHE A 261 -10.50 4.79 21.20
N PRO A 262 -11.45 5.75 21.18
CA PRO A 262 -12.47 5.81 20.14
C PRO A 262 -11.87 6.17 18.78
N TYR A 263 -12.46 5.65 17.71
CA TYR A 263 -12.06 5.88 16.32
C TYR A 263 -11.91 7.38 15.99
N ALA A 264 -12.78 8.25 16.50
CA ALA A 264 -12.68 9.68 16.25
C ALA A 264 -11.37 10.32 16.75
N LEU A 265 -10.69 9.73 17.73
CA LEU A 265 -9.37 10.16 18.19
C LEU A 265 -8.21 9.51 17.41
N ALA A 266 -8.49 8.48 16.63
CA ALA A 266 -7.53 7.82 15.77
C ALA A 266 -7.34 8.53 14.42
N VAL A 267 -8.31 9.36 14.02
CA VAL A 267 -8.30 10.12 12.77
C VAL A 267 -7.68 11.50 13.02
N PRO A 268 -6.76 11.98 12.15
CA PRO A 268 -6.24 13.35 12.22
C PRO A 268 -7.36 14.39 12.24
N ILE A 269 -7.17 15.48 13.02
CA ILE A 269 -8.21 16.46 13.32
C ILE A 269 -8.70 17.24 12.09
N ASP A 270 -7.90 17.29 11.05
CA ASP A 270 -8.17 17.93 9.75
C ASP A 270 -8.87 17.01 8.75
N MET A 271 -9.17 15.77 9.13
CA MET A 271 -9.88 14.80 8.31
C MET A 271 -11.30 14.57 8.82
N ASP A 272 -12.23 14.29 7.89
CA ASP A 272 -13.62 13.95 8.22
C ASP A 272 -13.72 12.48 8.66
N ALA A 273 -13.72 12.28 9.98
CA ALA A 273 -13.80 10.94 10.57
C ALA A 273 -15.11 10.22 10.20
N ASP A 274 -16.23 10.92 10.05
CA ASP A 274 -17.52 10.32 9.71
C ASP A 274 -17.53 9.82 8.25
N ALA A 275 -16.98 10.61 7.33
CA ALA A 275 -16.86 10.22 5.93
C ALA A 275 -15.98 8.96 5.76
N LEU A 276 -14.95 8.80 6.59
CA LEU A 276 -14.01 7.68 6.54
C LEU A 276 -14.43 6.47 7.37
N ALA A 277 -15.44 6.62 8.25
CA ALA A 277 -15.80 5.60 9.25
C ALA A 277 -16.19 4.25 8.63
N GLY A 278 -16.84 4.24 7.47
CA GLY A 278 -17.28 3.00 6.82
C GLY A 278 -16.16 2.03 6.51
N PHE A 279 -14.98 2.53 6.18
CA PHE A 279 -13.81 1.72 5.84
C PHE A 279 -12.82 1.62 7.01
N TYR A 280 -12.44 2.74 7.63
CA TYR A 280 -11.35 2.77 8.61
C TYR A 280 -11.75 2.38 10.03
N ARG A 281 -12.98 2.59 10.47
CA ARG A 281 -13.40 2.20 11.83
C ARG A 281 -13.32 0.68 12.08
N PRO A 282 -13.76 -0.20 11.16
CA PRO A 282 -13.51 -1.63 11.29
C PRO A 282 -12.02 -1.98 11.37
N GLY A 283 -11.18 -1.28 10.60
CA GLY A 283 -9.73 -1.42 10.63
C GLY A 283 -9.13 -1.00 11.99
N HIS A 284 -9.61 0.10 12.58
CA HIS A 284 -9.22 0.53 13.92
C HIS A 284 -9.57 -0.53 14.99
N GLN A 285 -10.76 -1.07 14.92
CA GLN A 285 -11.19 -2.17 15.83
C GLN A 285 -10.32 -3.42 15.65
N ALA A 286 -9.99 -3.77 14.40
CA ALA A 286 -9.06 -4.87 14.12
C ALA A 286 -7.66 -4.58 14.68
N ALA A 287 -7.16 -3.36 14.55
CA ALA A 287 -5.86 -2.94 15.10
C ALA A 287 -5.84 -3.02 16.63
N ILE A 288 -6.91 -2.60 17.32
CA ILE A 288 -7.07 -2.77 18.78
C ILE A 288 -6.97 -4.24 19.16
N ARG A 289 -7.73 -5.10 18.48
CA ARG A 289 -7.71 -6.55 18.74
C ARG A 289 -6.33 -7.17 18.57
N MET A 290 -5.66 -6.83 17.46
CA MET A 290 -4.30 -7.29 17.17
C MET A 290 -3.28 -6.79 18.19
N MET A 291 -3.40 -5.54 18.64
CA MET A 291 -2.50 -4.96 19.65
C MET A 291 -2.69 -5.63 21.02
N LEU A 292 -3.92 -5.85 21.44
CA LEU A 292 -4.21 -6.58 22.68
C LEU A 292 -3.65 -8.03 22.64
N GLU A 293 -3.84 -8.73 21.51
CA GLU A 293 -3.29 -10.08 21.33
C GLU A 293 -1.76 -10.07 21.33
N HIS A 294 -1.13 -9.12 20.64
CA HIS A 294 0.32 -8.96 20.60
C HIS A 294 0.91 -8.74 22.00
N LEU A 295 0.32 -7.83 22.76
CA LEU A 295 0.80 -7.48 24.10
C LEU A 295 0.50 -8.57 25.14
N GLY A 296 -0.64 -9.26 25.03
CA GLY A 296 -1.03 -10.31 25.94
C GLY A 296 -0.41 -11.68 25.65
N GLY A 297 0.06 -11.92 24.41
CA GLY A 297 0.72 -13.17 24.02
C GLY A 297 2.18 -13.30 24.50
N GLY A 298 2.72 -12.25 25.10
CA GLY A 298 4.09 -12.22 25.63
C GLY A 298 4.19 -12.52 27.15
N GLN A 299 3.12 -12.88 27.82
CA GLN A 299 3.17 -13.37 29.20
C GLN A 299 3.16 -14.91 29.19
N PRO A 300 4.20 -15.54 29.79
CA PRO A 300 4.29 -16.98 29.93
C PRO A 300 3.20 -17.55 30.84
#